data_58c001c8c0f1e39e8cd3b2997a8744dd
#
_entry.id   58c001c8c0f1e39e8cd3b2997a8744dd
#
_cell.length_a   1.000
_cell.length_b   1.000
_cell.length_c   1.000
_cell.angle_alpha   90.00
_cell.angle_beta   90.00
_cell.angle_gamma   90.00
#
_symmetry.space_group_name_H-M   'P 1'
#
loop_
_entity.id
_entity.type
_entity.pdbx_description
1 polymer ?
#
loop_
_entity_poly.entity_id
_entity_poly.type
_entity_poly.pdbx_seq_one_letter_code
_entity_poly.pdbx_strand_id
1 'polypeptide(L)'
;MTRRETAAEVFDALGARYEDLFGRVPEQMAALAWIAERLPAGARVLDVGSGTGRPTAEALAGAGHAVTGIDVSAAMVETARTLVPGARFEQADVRTYVPREAGGFDAVCSFFPLLVMDQPEIEAALDRMASWVAPGGYLVLATVPGDIRGLDIEWMGHPVTVSSLSVDQHLRRLTEAGLEVLHHHTSTFVPADPLAGPEEHFFCYATRRTA
;
A
#
# COMPACT_ATOMS: atom_id res chain seq x y z
N MET A 1 -23.52 18.72 -9.93
CA MET A 1 -22.16 18.16 -9.70
C MET A 1 -22.35 16.78 -9.08
N THR A 2 -21.82 15.75 -9.70
CA THR A 2 -21.85 14.38 -9.16
C THR A 2 -20.99 14.36 -7.87
N ARG A 3 -21.52 13.76 -6.79
CA ARG A 3 -20.74 13.56 -5.54
C ARG A 3 -19.55 12.65 -5.84
N ARG A 4 -18.37 13.00 -5.34
CA ARG A 4 -17.19 12.14 -5.41
C ARG A 4 -17.31 11.02 -4.38
N GLU A 5 -16.87 9.84 -4.78
CA GLU A 5 -16.86 8.66 -3.93
C GLU A 5 -15.56 8.60 -3.12
N THR A 6 -15.67 8.11 -1.91
CA THR A 6 -14.52 7.82 -1.05
C THR A 6 -13.86 6.52 -1.47
N ALA A 7 -12.61 6.30 -1.05
CA ALA A 7 -11.92 5.04 -1.30
C ALA A 7 -12.75 3.83 -0.80
N ALA A 8 -13.34 3.91 0.39
CA ALA A 8 -14.18 2.83 0.93
C ALA A 8 -15.35 2.50 0.01
N GLU A 9 -16.10 3.52 -0.46
CA GLU A 9 -17.25 3.32 -1.35
C GLU A 9 -16.85 2.68 -2.68
N VAL A 10 -15.75 3.15 -3.28
CA VAL A 10 -15.23 2.61 -4.55
C VAL A 10 -14.82 1.15 -4.39
N PHE A 11 -13.98 0.84 -3.40
CA PHE A 11 -13.47 -0.52 -3.22
C PHE A 11 -14.52 -1.48 -2.67
N ASP A 12 -15.53 -1.02 -1.92
CA ASP A 12 -16.72 -1.83 -1.56
C ASP A 12 -17.53 -2.21 -2.81
N ALA A 13 -17.65 -1.30 -3.78
CA ALA A 13 -18.37 -1.56 -5.04
C ALA A 13 -17.59 -2.46 -6.00
N LEU A 14 -16.26 -2.29 -6.08
CA LEU A 14 -15.40 -3.08 -6.97
C LEU A 14 -15.21 -4.52 -6.46
N GLY A 15 -14.98 -4.68 -5.15
CA GLY A 15 -14.73 -5.99 -4.56
C GLY A 15 -13.64 -6.76 -5.31
N ALA A 16 -13.82 -8.07 -5.50
CA ALA A 16 -12.86 -8.94 -6.16
C ALA A 16 -12.56 -8.57 -7.64
N ARG A 17 -13.41 -7.79 -8.30
CA ARG A 17 -13.18 -7.34 -9.69
C ARG A 17 -11.91 -6.50 -9.84
N TYR A 18 -11.43 -5.89 -8.76
CA TYR A 18 -10.16 -5.17 -8.75
C TYR A 18 -8.98 -6.07 -9.15
N GLU A 19 -8.97 -7.33 -8.68
CA GLU A 19 -7.91 -8.30 -9.01
C GLU A 19 -7.87 -8.65 -10.52
N ASP A 20 -9.02 -8.68 -11.18
CA ASP A 20 -9.12 -9.00 -12.60
C ASP A 20 -8.38 -7.97 -13.48
N LEU A 21 -8.32 -6.72 -13.01
CA LEU A 21 -7.77 -5.59 -13.78
C LEU A 21 -6.32 -5.26 -13.42
N PHE A 22 -5.99 -5.31 -12.14
CA PHE A 22 -4.66 -4.94 -11.64
C PHE A 22 -3.82 -6.14 -11.25
N GLY A 23 -4.36 -7.33 -11.28
CA GLY A 23 -3.70 -8.63 -11.19
C GLY A 23 -2.40 -8.65 -10.38
N ARG A 24 -1.45 -9.47 -10.81
CA ARG A 24 -0.10 -9.52 -10.23
C ARG A 24 0.81 -8.57 -11.00
N VAL A 25 1.04 -7.39 -10.46
CA VAL A 25 2.06 -6.45 -10.99
C VAL A 25 3.44 -7.09 -10.79
N PRO A 26 4.24 -7.33 -11.87
CA PRO A 26 5.52 -8.04 -11.75
C PRO A 26 6.48 -7.39 -10.75
N GLU A 27 6.55 -6.07 -10.74
CA GLU A 27 7.40 -5.30 -9.84
C GLU A 27 6.94 -5.42 -8.37
N GLN A 28 5.64 -5.53 -8.12
CA GLN A 28 5.13 -5.82 -6.77
C GLN A 28 5.55 -7.22 -6.32
N MET A 29 5.50 -8.21 -7.20
CA MET A 29 5.98 -9.56 -6.89
C MET A 29 7.48 -9.57 -6.60
N ALA A 30 8.27 -8.80 -7.36
CA ALA A 30 9.71 -8.63 -7.10
C ALA A 30 9.95 -7.95 -5.74
N ALA A 31 9.16 -6.94 -5.40
CA ALA A 31 9.23 -6.26 -4.10
C ALA A 31 8.90 -7.19 -2.94
N LEU A 32 7.90 -8.05 -3.09
CA LEU A 32 7.53 -9.04 -2.09
C LEU A 32 8.62 -10.11 -1.91
N ALA A 33 9.24 -10.57 -2.98
CA ALA A 33 10.39 -11.48 -2.90
C ALA A 33 11.58 -10.79 -2.19
N TRP A 34 11.87 -9.54 -2.56
CA TRP A 34 12.96 -8.75 -1.97
C TRP A 34 12.81 -8.61 -0.45
N ILE A 35 11.60 -8.30 0.04
CA ILE A 35 11.36 -8.15 1.48
C ILE A 35 11.37 -9.50 2.20
N ALA A 36 10.76 -10.54 1.64
CA ALA A 36 10.71 -11.87 2.25
C ALA A 36 12.10 -12.47 2.50
N GLU A 37 13.08 -12.21 1.61
CA GLU A 37 14.47 -12.66 1.77
C GLU A 37 15.22 -11.95 2.93
N ARG A 38 14.74 -10.80 3.38
CA ARG A 38 15.40 -9.95 4.38
C ARG A 38 14.79 -10.04 5.77
N LEU A 39 13.57 -10.53 5.84
CA LEU A 39 12.84 -10.66 7.09
C LEU A 39 13.30 -11.88 7.90
N PRO A 40 13.42 -11.77 9.23
CA PRO A 40 13.62 -12.94 10.07
C PRO A 40 12.40 -13.88 10.02
N ALA A 41 12.60 -15.15 10.31
CA ALA A 41 11.51 -16.11 10.38
C ALA A 41 10.43 -15.65 11.37
N GLY A 42 9.16 -15.73 10.97
CA GLY A 42 8.03 -15.29 11.78
C GLY A 42 7.91 -13.76 11.99
N ALA A 43 8.56 -12.97 11.13
CA ALA A 43 8.51 -11.51 11.21
C ALA A 43 7.08 -10.97 11.24
N ARG A 44 6.87 -9.86 11.94
CA ARG A 44 5.60 -9.14 11.99
C ARG A 44 5.52 -8.17 10.82
N VAL A 45 4.51 -8.32 9.99
CA VAL A 45 4.31 -7.49 8.80
C VAL A 45 2.97 -6.77 8.88
N LEU A 46 2.96 -5.46 8.58
CA LEU A 46 1.75 -4.68 8.35
C LEU A 46 1.60 -4.46 6.84
N ASP A 47 0.43 -4.82 6.30
CA ASP A 47 0.02 -4.55 4.92
C ASP A 47 -1.04 -3.45 4.92
N VAL A 48 -0.67 -2.24 4.47
CA VAL A 48 -1.51 -1.04 4.48
C VAL A 48 -2.23 -0.89 3.15
N GLY A 49 -3.56 -0.89 3.19
CA GLY A 49 -4.40 -0.99 2.00
C GLY A 49 -4.33 -2.40 1.43
N SER A 50 -4.58 -3.39 2.29
CA SER A 50 -4.37 -4.80 1.97
C SER A 50 -5.33 -5.35 0.91
N GLY A 51 -6.40 -4.63 0.57
CA GLY A 51 -7.41 -5.08 -0.39
C GLY A 51 -7.92 -6.47 -0.04
N THR A 52 -7.93 -7.37 -1.02
CA THR A 52 -8.31 -8.78 -0.87
C THR A 52 -7.26 -9.65 -0.16
N GLY A 53 -6.16 -9.07 0.32
CA GLY A 53 -5.02 -9.78 0.89
C GLY A 53 -4.03 -10.32 -0.15
N ARG A 54 -4.33 -10.13 -1.44
CA ARG A 54 -3.51 -10.61 -2.56
C ARG A 54 -2.89 -9.44 -3.33
N PRO A 55 -1.63 -9.58 -3.79
CA PRO A 55 -0.72 -10.71 -3.54
C PRO A 55 0.06 -10.62 -2.21
N THR A 56 0.02 -9.46 -1.52
CA THR A 56 0.95 -9.10 -0.43
C THR A 56 0.82 -10.03 0.79
N ALA A 57 -0.35 -10.02 1.43
CA ALA A 57 -0.56 -10.84 2.63
C ALA A 57 -0.47 -12.34 2.31
N GLU A 58 -0.98 -12.79 1.15
CA GLU A 58 -0.87 -14.19 0.70
C GLU A 58 0.59 -14.64 0.61
N ALA A 59 1.45 -13.86 -0.07
CA ALA A 59 2.85 -14.20 -0.27
C ALA A 59 3.62 -14.22 1.06
N LEU A 60 3.45 -13.20 1.90
CA LEU A 60 4.21 -13.07 3.15
C LEU A 60 3.72 -14.02 4.25
N ALA A 61 2.41 -14.27 4.36
CA ALA A 61 1.89 -15.30 5.26
C ALA A 61 2.29 -16.70 4.79
N GLY A 62 2.28 -16.94 3.47
CA GLY A 62 2.79 -18.19 2.86
C GLY A 62 4.28 -18.43 3.11
N ALA A 63 5.07 -17.38 3.27
CA ALA A 63 6.47 -17.43 3.68
C ALA A 63 6.67 -17.60 5.21
N GLY A 64 5.59 -17.70 5.98
CA GLY A 64 5.63 -17.96 7.43
C GLY A 64 5.72 -16.70 8.29
N HIS A 65 5.42 -15.52 7.76
CA HIS A 65 5.39 -14.28 8.53
C HIS A 65 4.01 -14.04 9.18
N ALA A 66 3.99 -13.31 10.29
CA ALA A 66 2.78 -12.89 10.98
C ALA A 66 2.24 -11.60 10.34
N VAL A 67 1.32 -11.73 9.40
CA VAL A 67 0.80 -10.60 8.63
C VAL A 67 -0.48 -10.06 9.24
N THR A 68 -0.54 -8.73 9.41
CA THR A 68 -1.76 -7.96 9.69
C THR A 68 -2.03 -7.05 8.50
N GLY A 69 -3.17 -7.20 7.82
CA GLY A 69 -3.64 -6.31 6.78
C GLY A 69 -4.67 -5.31 7.31
N ILE A 70 -4.57 -4.07 6.87
CA ILE A 70 -5.60 -3.05 7.14
C ILE A 70 -6.13 -2.48 5.83
N ASP A 71 -7.44 -2.30 5.74
CA ASP A 71 -8.09 -1.66 4.60
C ASP A 71 -9.33 -0.87 5.05
N VAL A 72 -9.64 0.21 4.34
CA VAL A 72 -10.82 1.03 4.67
C VAL A 72 -12.12 0.39 4.20
N SER A 73 -12.07 -0.49 3.20
CA SER A 73 -13.21 -1.22 2.63
C SER A 73 -13.56 -2.44 3.46
N ALA A 74 -14.81 -2.49 3.94
CA ALA A 74 -15.31 -3.66 4.67
C ALA A 74 -15.39 -4.89 3.75
N ALA A 75 -15.77 -4.71 2.49
CA ALA A 75 -15.87 -5.79 1.51
C ALA A 75 -14.51 -6.41 1.19
N MET A 76 -13.47 -5.57 1.06
CA MET A 76 -12.09 -6.04 0.86
C MET A 76 -11.61 -6.86 2.05
N VAL A 77 -11.80 -6.37 3.27
CA VAL A 77 -11.39 -7.07 4.50
C VAL A 77 -12.10 -8.42 4.65
N GLU A 78 -13.39 -8.51 4.35
CA GLU A 78 -14.14 -9.78 4.42
C GLU A 78 -13.63 -10.78 3.36
N THR A 79 -13.37 -10.28 2.16
CA THR A 79 -12.77 -11.08 1.08
C THR A 79 -11.39 -11.59 1.48
N ALA A 80 -10.53 -10.71 2.03
CA ALA A 80 -9.19 -11.04 2.47
C ALA A 80 -9.17 -12.14 3.56
N ARG A 81 -10.08 -12.07 4.52
CA ARG A 81 -10.24 -13.11 5.57
C ARG A 81 -10.56 -14.48 4.98
N THR A 82 -11.33 -14.51 3.90
CA THR A 82 -11.69 -15.73 3.21
C THR A 82 -10.55 -16.29 2.37
N LEU A 83 -9.84 -15.40 1.63
CA LEU A 83 -8.81 -15.79 0.68
C LEU A 83 -7.48 -16.11 1.34
N VAL A 84 -7.15 -15.43 2.46
CA VAL A 84 -5.85 -15.57 3.15
C VAL A 84 -6.06 -15.85 4.65
N PRO A 85 -6.59 -17.03 5.02
CA PRO A 85 -6.90 -17.36 6.42
C PRO A 85 -5.67 -17.42 7.33
N GLY A 86 -4.47 -17.44 6.77
CA GLY A 86 -3.21 -17.39 7.51
C GLY A 86 -2.77 -16.00 7.98
N ALA A 87 -3.49 -14.94 7.57
CA ALA A 87 -3.23 -13.57 7.99
C ALA A 87 -4.40 -13.00 8.79
N ARG A 88 -4.16 -11.88 9.51
CA ARG A 88 -5.19 -11.13 10.21
C ARG A 88 -5.57 -9.91 9.37
N PHE A 89 -6.87 -9.57 9.33
CA PHE A 89 -7.36 -8.40 8.62
C PHE A 89 -8.28 -7.57 9.49
N GLU A 90 -8.06 -6.23 9.49
CA GLU A 90 -8.85 -5.26 10.24
C GLU A 90 -9.37 -4.18 9.29
N GLN A 91 -10.66 -3.86 9.38
CA GLN A 91 -11.16 -2.65 8.72
C GLN A 91 -10.64 -1.43 9.48
N ALA A 92 -9.77 -0.67 8.84
CA ALA A 92 -9.15 0.49 9.45
C ALA A 92 -8.69 1.50 8.39
N ASP A 93 -8.69 2.77 8.79
CA ASP A 93 -8.17 3.87 7.99
C ASP A 93 -6.73 4.19 8.45
N VAL A 94 -5.79 4.22 7.52
CA VAL A 94 -4.39 4.54 7.79
C VAL A 94 -4.22 5.88 8.51
N ARG A 95 -5.15 6.83 8.28
CA ARG A 95 -5.14 8.15 8.93
C ARG A 95 -5.36 8.09 10.44
N THR A 96 -6.05 7.07 10.93
CA THR A 96 -6.44 6.95 12.35
C THR A 96 -6.00 5.65 13.01
N TYR A 97 -5.53 4.67 12.24
CA TYR A 97 -5.10 3.36 12.75
C TYR A 97 -3.99 3.51 13.79
N VAL A 98 -4.11 2.78 14.87
CA VAL A 98 -3.10 2.68 15.92
C VAL A 98 -2.74 1.20 16.09
N PRO A 99 -1.51 0.80 15.73
CA PRO A 99 -1.05 -0.58 15.93
C PRO A 99 -1.16 -1.01 17.39
N ARG A 100 -1.59 -2.24 17.61
CA ARG A 100 -1.64 -2.85 18.96
C ARG A 100 -0.30 -3.45 19.36
N GLU A 101 0.55 -3.70 18.40
CA GLU A 101 1.85 -4.33 18.55
C GLU A 101 2.87 -3.35 19.14
N ALA A 102 3.33 -3.63 20.36
CA ALA A 102 4.43 -2.86 20.93
C ALA A 102 5.74 -3.14 20.18
N GLY A 103 6.54 -2.10 19.93
CA GLY A 103 7.85 -2.21 19.27
C GLY A 103 7.81 -2.19 17.74
N GLY A 104 6.64 -1.99 17.12
CA GLY A 104 6.49 -1.82 15.67
C GLY A 104 6.51 -3.14 14.88
N PHE A 105 6.58 -3.02 13.55
CA PHE A 105 6.61 -4.11 12.60
C PHE A 105 8.00 -4.27 11.99
N ASP A 106 8.39 -5.50 11.71
CA ASP A 106 9.63 -5.82 11.01
C ASP A 106 9.57 -5.39 9.54
N ALA A 107 8.34 -5.34 8.96
CA ALA A 107 8.07 -4.68 7.70
C ALA A 107 6.70 -3.98 7.69
N VAL A 108 6.63 -2.84 7.00
CA VAL A 108 5.39 -2.16 6.60
C VAL A 108 5.37 -2.15 5.08
N CYS A 109 4.34 -2.74 4.49
CA CYS A 109 4.11 -2.76 3.05
C CYS A 109 2.92 -1.88 2.70
N SER A 110 3.00 -1.15 1.58
CA SER A 110 1.92 -0.28 1.11
C SER A 110 1.97 -0.19 -0.41
N PHE A 111 1.04 -0.85 -1.10
CA PHE A 111 1.01 -0.91 -2.55
C PHE A 111 -0.25 -0.23 -3.08
N PHE A 112 -0.11 0.99 -3.58
CA PHE A 112 -1.12 1.81 -4.26
C PHE A 112 -2.35 2.27 -3.44
N PRO A 113 -2.41 2.29 -2.09
CA PRO A 113 -3.65 2.59 -1.37
C PRO A 113 -3.94 4.09 -1.19
N LEU A 114 -2.97 5.00 -1.43
CA LEU A 114 -3.05 6.38 -0.96
C LEU A 114 -3.63 7.37 -1.98
N LEU A 115 -3.98 6.93 -3.20
CA LEU A 115 -4.30 7.82 -4.32
C LEU A 115 -5.60 8.62 -4.15
N VAL A 116 -6.58 8.14 -3.37
CA VAL A 116 -7.85 8.82 -3.09
C VAL A 116 -7.77 9.63 -1.78
N MET A 117 -6.63 10.26 -1.54
CA MET A 117 -6.34 11.13 -0.40
C MET A 117 -5.76 12.44 -0.92
N ASP A 118 -5.85 13.53 -0.15
CA ASP A 118 -5.13 14.75 -0.52
C ASP A 118 -3.63 14.66 -0.17
N GLN A 119 -2.79 15.54 -0.74
CA GLN A 119 -1.35 15.48 -0.52
C GLN A 119 -0.96 15.58 0.96
N PRO A 120 -1.53 16.49 1.79
CA PRO A 120 -1.28 16.51 3.23
C PRO A 120 -1.64 15.19 3.94
N GLU A 121 -2.74 14.55 3.54
CA GLU A 121 -3.13 13.24 4.08
C GLU A 121 -2.14 12.14 3.67
N ILE A 122 -1.66 12.15 2.41
CA ILE A 122 -0.62 11.22 1.93
C ILE A 122 0.67 11.40 2.74
N GLU A 123 1.13 12.64 2.93
CA GLU A 123 2.31 12.93 3.74
C GLU A 123 2.16 12.45 5.19
N ALA A 124 1.03 12.71 5.82
CA ALA A 124 0.74 12.23 7.17
C ALA A 124 0.69 10.70 7.25
N ALA A 125 0.14 10.03 6.22
CA ALA A 125 0.12 8.57 6.14
C ALA A 125 1.55 8.00 6.01
N LEU A 126 2.43 8.62 5.22
CA LEU A 126 3.84 8.23 5.12
C LEU A 126 4.56 8.34 6.48
N ASP A 127 4.34 9.43 7.24
CA ASP A 127 4.90 9.59 8.59
C ASP A 127 4.45 8.50 9.54
N ARG A 128 3.15 8.19 9.51
CA ARG A 128 2.58 7.14 10.35
C ARG A 128 3.17 5.77 10.00
N MET A 129 3.19 5.41 8.71
CA MET A 129 3.77 4.15 8.25
C MET A 129 5.26 4.07 8.63
N ALA A 130 6.01 5.15 8.44
CA ALA A 130 7.40 5.21 8.89
C ALA A 130 7.50 4.95 10.40
N SER A 131 6.65 5.59 11.23
CA SER A 131 6.69 5.43 12.70
C SER A 131 6.40 4.01 13.17
N TRP A 132 5.71 3.20 12.37
CA TRP A 132 5.37 1.82 12.69
C TRP A 132 6.47 0.82 12.34
N VAL A 133 7.49 1.22 11.59
CA VAL A 133 8.65 0.37 11.29
C VAL A 133 9.54 0.25 12.51
N ALA A 134 9.79 -0.98 12.95
CA ALA A 134 10.70 -1.28 14.06
C ALA A 134 12.16 -0.88 13.72
N PRO A 135 13.03 -0.62 14.71
CA PRO A 135 14.46 -0.47 14.45
C PRO A 135 15.02 -1.69 13.70
N GLY A 136 15.72 -1.46 12.60
CA GLY A 136 16.21 -2.50 11.68
C GLY A 136 15.16 -3.06 10.72
N GLY A 137 13.90 -2.63 10.83
CA GLY A 137 12.80 -3.03 9.95
C GLY A 137 12.76 -2.24 8.64
N TYR A 138 11.82 -2.60 7.79
CA TYR A 138 11.69 -2.09 6.42
C TYR A 138 10.35 -1.45 6.15
N LEU A 139 10.33 -0.46 5.25
CA LEU A 139 9.14 0.02 4.56
C LEU A 139 9.31 -0.25 3.07
N VAL A 140 8.30 -0.90 2.47
CA VAL A 140 8.21 -1.10 1.02
C VAL A 140 6.94 -0.43 0.53
N LEU A 141 7.10 0.56 -0.34
CA LEU A 141 6.02 1.41 -0.84
C LEU A 141 5.96 1.31 -2.36
N ALA A 142 4.75 1.22 -2.91
CA ALA A 142 4.50 1.52 -4.32
C ALA A 142 3.30 2.45 -4.49
N THR A 143 3.40 3.34 -5.49
CA THR A 143 2.34 4.30 -5.84
C THR A 143 2.48 4.78 -7.28
N VAL A 144 1.50 5.52 -7.76
CA VAL A 144 1.58 6.29 -9.03
C VAL A 144 2.12 7.68 -8.69
N PRO A 145 3.36 8.05 -9.08
CA PRO A 145 3.94 9.35 -8.78
C PRO A 145 3.40 10.43 -9.75
N GLY A 146 3.35 11.71 -9.34
CA GLY A 146 2.91 12.73 -10.29
C GLY A 146 2.75 14.17 -9.82
N ASP A 147 2.94 14.51 -8.56
CA ASP A 147 2.59 15.85 -8.00
C ASP A 147 1.19 16.31 -8.40
N ILE A 148 0.22 15.41 -8.29
CA ILE A 148 -1.20 15.65 -8.62
C ILE A 148 -1.91 16.16 -7.37
N ARG A 149 -2.73 17.22 -7.53
CA ARG A 149 -3.45 17.88 -6.41
C ARG A 149 -4.93 17.93 -6.71
N GLY A 150 -5.69 16.97 -6.18
CA GLY A 150 -7.14 17.01 -6.26
C GLY A 150 -7.67 16.94 -7.69
N LEU A 151 -7.15 16.03 -8.50
CA LEU A 151 -7.62 15.81 -9.87
C LEU A 151 -8.88 14.95 -9.85
N ASP A 152 -9.96 15.49 -10.40
CA ASP A 152 -11.21 14.77 -10.59
C ASP A 152 -11.12 13.87 -11.81
N ILE A 153 -11.31 12.56 -11.63
CA ILE A 153 -11.31 11.56 -12.69
C ILE A 153 -12.50 10.61 -12.54
N GLU A 154 -12.80 9.92 -13.63
CA GLU A 154 -13.60 8.70 -13.60
C GLU A 154 -12.64 7.50 -13.63
N TRP A 155 -12.61 6.72 -12.56
CA TRP A 155 -11.74 5.57 -12.45
C TRP A 155 -12.59 4.31 -12.26
N MET A 156 -12.49 3.37 -13.19
CA MET A 156 -13.29 2.14 -13.22
C MET A 156 -14.81 2.36 -13.15
N GLY A 157 -15.29 3.50 -13.72
CA GLY A 157 -16.70 3.90 -13.68
C GLY A 157 -17.11 4.63 -12.40
N HIS A 158 -16.17 4.95 -11.51
CA HIS A 158 -16.41 5.66 -10.25
C HIS A 158 -15.82 7.08 -10.30
N PRO A 159 -16.60 8.12 -9.95
CA PRO A 159 -16.12 9.50 -9.87
C PRO A 159 -15.31 9.69 -8.60
N VAL A 160 -13.99 9.83 -8.72
CA VAL A 160 -13.05 10.03 -7.61
C VAL A 160 -12.24 11.30 -7.77
N THR A 161 -11.71 11.79 -6.66
CA THR A 161 -10.68 12.84 -6.66
C THR A 161 -9.37 12.20 -6.23
N VAL A 162 -8.34 12.29 -7.06
CA VAL A 162 -7.04 11.68 -6.80
C VAL A 162 -5.97 12.73 -6.57
N SER A 163 -5.00 12.38 -5.75
CA SER A 163 -3.77 13.13 -5.58
C SER A 163 -2.58 12.19 -5.53
N SER A 164 -1.40 12.73 -5.80
CA SER A 164 -0.16 11.99 -5.72
C SER A 164 0.99 12.95 -5.41
N LEU A 165 2.02 12.44 -4.75
CA LEU A 165 3.29 13.13 -4.58
C LEU A 165 4.25 12.75 -5.71
N SER A 166 5.16 13.66 -6.08
CA SER A 166 6.27 13.30 -6.97
C SER A 166 7.23 12.31 -6.29
N VAL A 167 8.09 11.68 -7.08
CA VAL A 167 9.16 10.81 -6.56
C VAL A 167 9.99 11.55 -5.49
N ASP A 168 10.44 12.77 -5.79
CA ASP A 168 11.27 13.56 -4.88
C ASP A 168 10.54 13.93 -3.58
N GLN A 169 9.23 14.18 -3.64
CA GLN A 169 8.42 14.45 -2.44
C GLN A 169 8.32 13.21 -1.55
N HIS A 170 8.10 12.01 -2.13
CA HIS A 170 8.11 10.75 -1.39
C HIS A 170 9.47 10.49 -0.71
N LEU A 171 10.56 10.58 -1.47
CA LEU A 171 11.91 10.33 -0.95
C LEU A 171 12.27 11.29 0.19
N ARG A 172 12.00 12.57 0.01
CA ARG A 172 12.20 13.59 1.05
C ARG A 172 11.38 13.27 2.30
N ARG A 173 10.08 12.99 2.16
CA ARG A 173 9.19 12.73 3.30
C ARG A 173 9.62 11.52 4.10
N LEU A 174 9.95 10.41 3.43
CA LEU A 174 10.43 9.19 4.11
C LEU A 174 11.75 9.45 4.86
N THR A 175 12.66 10.23 4.28
CA THR A 175 13.92 10.61 4.93
C THR A 175 13.68 11.49 6.15
N GLU A 176 12.80 12.49 6.06
CA GLU A 176 12.40 13.37 7.17
C GLU A 176 11.70 12.58 8.29
N ALA A 177 10.95 11.52 7.94
CA ALA A 177 10.33 10.61 8.89
C ALA A 177 11.33 9.61 9.54
N GLY A 178 12.63 9.73 9.25
CA GLY A 178 13.71 8.97 9.88
C GLY A 178 13.96 7.61 9.26
N LEU A 179 13.59 7.42 7.99
CA LEU A 179 13.94 6.24 7.22
C LEU A 179 15.14 6.51 6.30
N GLU A 180 15.97 5.51 6.09
CA GLU A 180 17.01 5.50 5.07
C GLU A 180 16.47 4.81 3.81
N VAL A 181 16.43 5.53 2.70
CA VAL A 181 16.06 4.96 1.40
C VAL A 181 17.21 4.12 0.88
N LEU A 182 16.98 2.83 0.74
CA LEU A 182 17.97 1.85 0.26
C LEU A 182 17.99 1.79 -1.27
N HIS A 183 16.82 1.81 -1.88
CA HIS A 183 16.63 1.69 -3.31
C HIS A 183 15.26 2.27 -3.71
N HIS A 184 15.19 2.80 -4.93
CA HIS A 184 13.92 3.15 -5.56
C HIS A 184 14.05 3.05 -7.09
N HIS A 185 12.93 2.86 -7.76
CA HIS A 185 12.84 2.90 -9.22
C HIS A 185 11.42 3.24 -9.66
N THR A 186 11.29 3.63 -10.93
CA THR A 186 10.01 3.72 -11.61
C THR A 186 9.94 2.68 -12.71
N SER A 187 8.73 2.23 -13.02
CA SER A 187 8.45 1.30 -14.11
C SER A 187 7.13 1.68 -14.77
N THR A 188 6.97 1.34 -16.05
CA THR A 188 5.70 1.52 -16.74
C THR A 188 4.87 0.24 -16.61
N PHE A 189 3.68 0.36 -16.08
CA PHE A 189 2.67 -0.69 -16.04
C PHE A 189 1.59 -0.45 -17.08
N VAL A 190 1.17 -1.48 -17.79
CA VAL A 190 0.05 -1.43 -18.72
C VAL A 190 -1.07 -2.30 -18.17
N PRO A 191 -2.17 -1.69 -17.66
CA PRO A 191 -3.32 -2.45 -17.17
C PRO A 191 -3.91 -3.37 -18.25
N ALA A 192 -4.55 -4.44 -17.82
CA ALA A 192 -5.25 -5.35 -18.72
C ALA A 192 -6.51 -4.74 -19.37
N ASP A 193 -7.02 -3.64 -18.78
CA ASP A 193 -8.14 -2.89 -19.35
C ASP A 193 -7.67 -2.10 -20.57
N PRO A 194 -8.23 -2.36 -21.79
CA PRO A 194 -7.85 -1.65 -22.99
C PRO A 194 -8.22 -0.14 -22.98
N LEU A 195 -9.05 0.30 -22.05
CA LEU A 195 -9.41 1.71 -21.85
C LEU A 195 -8.46 2.43 -20.89
N ALA A 196 -7.66 1.71 -20.12
CA ALA A 196 -6.65 2.27 -19.25
C ALA A 196 -5.33 2.45 -20.02
N GLY A 197 -4.79 3.66 -19.97
CA GLY A 197 -3.47 3.96 -20.53
C GLY A 197 -2.33 3.38 -19.68
N PRO A 198 -1.08 3.42 -20.21
CA PRO A 198 0.09 3.08 -19.40
C PRO A 198 0.20 4.00 -18.17
N GLU A 199 0.54 3.43 -17.03
CA GLU A 199 0.78 4.13 -15.78
C GLU A 199 2.25 4.03 -15.37
N GLU A 200 2.81 5.11 -14.86
CA GLU A 200 4.12 5.04 -14.19
C GLU A 200 3.91 4.59 -12.75
N HIS A 201 4.61 3.55 -12.35
CA HIS A 201 4.64 3.07 -10.98
C HIS A 201 5.98 3.40 -10.33
N PHE A 202 5.95 3.94 -9.14
CA PHE A 202 7.12 4.22 -8.30
C PHE A 202 7.20 3.19 -7.18
N PHE A 203 8.36 2.56 -7.03
CA PHE A 203 8.66 1.64 -5.94
C PHE A 203 9.80 2.20 -5.09
N CYS A 204 9.64 2.13 -3.76
CA CYS A 204 10.63 2.61 -2.81
C CYS A 204 10.82 1.59 -1.69
N TYR A 205 12.07 1.35 -1.35
CA TYR A 205 12.54 0.42 -0.32
C TYR A 205 13.36 1.21 0.70
N ALA A 206 12.89 1.26 1.92
CA ALA A 206 13.53 2.01 2.98
C ALA A 206 13.67 1.18 4.25
N THR A 207 14.58 1.57 5.14
CA THR A 207 14.81 0.91 6.43
C THR A 207 14.86 1.93 7.55
N ARG A 208 14.48 1.50 8.76
CA ARG A 208 14.75 2.26 9.99
C ARG A 208 16.06 1.77 10.59
N ARG A 209 17.05 2.64 10.69
CA ARG A 209 18.34 2.26 11.32
C ARG A 209 18.11 1.73 12.74
N THR A 210 18.92 0.76 13.12
CA THR A 210 19.10 0.40 14.54
C THR A 210 19.88 1.53 15.22
N ALA A 211 19.39 1.98 16.38
CA ALA A 211 20.09 2.99 17.19
C ALA A 211 21.44 2.47 17.66
#